data_577a9b7a9665c3e72e6389903e7e7b44
#
_entry.id   577a9b7a9665c3e72e6389903e7e7b44
#
_cell.length_a   1.000
_cell.length_b   1.000
_cell.length_c   1.000
_cell.angle_alpha   90.00
_cell.angle_beta   90.00
_cell.angle_gamma   90.00
#
_symmetry.space_group_name_H-M   'P 1'
#
loop_
_entity.id
_entity.type
_entity.pdbx_description
1 polymer ?
#
loop_
_entity_poly.entity_id
_entity_poly.type
_entity_poly.pdbx_seq_one_letter_code
_entity_poly.pdbx_strand_id
1 'polypeptide(L)'
;VTGDIVYESGTIAEYRKKFWPVYNADTANENGAPIMRSVPFLAAVGNHDADSRDSDKTPDALAYYMYWAQPLNGPVGAEGGAIVPILKGNETNKNAFTNAAGKAYPRMTNFSYNYGNAHWTFLDADTYVDWTNKELTDWVSNDLASSKNAIWHFVVFHHPGFNSSVEHFEQQQMRLLAPIFEKGKVDVVFNGHVHNYQRSFPMTFAPVKQDVLLMGGKDG
;
A
#
# COMPACT_ATOMS: atom_id res chain seq x y z
N VAL A 1 4.19 6.48 5.05
CA VAL A 1 5.21 5.55 4.53
C VAL A 1 4.67 4.84 3.30
N THR A 2 5.47 4.67 2.25
CA THR A 2 5.05 4.20 0.94
C THR A 2 5.23 2.69 0.73
N GLY A 3 5.17 1.89 1.78
CA GLY A 3 5.37 0.45 1.72
C GLY A 3 6.83 0.02 1.86
N ASP A 4 7.07 -1.29 1.83
CA ASP A 4 8.37 -1.90 2.08
C ASP A 4 8.98 -1.42 3.41
N ILE A 5 8.21 -1.58 4.47
CA ILE A 5 8.53 -1.04 5.78
C ILE A 5 9.74 -1.73 6.36
N VAL A 6 9.86 -3.01 6.10
CA VAL A 6 11.02 -3.83 6.48
C VAL A 6 11.36 -4.85 5.38
N TYR A 7 12.59 -5.24 5.31
CA TYR A 7 13.18 -6.21 4.36
C TYR A 7 13.73 -7.41 5.12
N GLU A 8 13.68 -8.64 4.58
CA GLU A 8 13.27 -9.03 3.21
C GLU A 8 11.83 -9.52 3.14
N SER A 9 11.22 -9.92 4.25
CA SER A 9 10.02 -10.78 4.26
C SER A 9 8.89 -10.25 5.15
N GLY A 10 8.96 -9.03 5.62
CA GLY A 10 7.90 -8.41 6.43
C GLY A 10 7.67 -9.10 7.77
N THR A 11 8.73 -9.61 8.39
CA THR A 11 8.63 -10.44 9.60
C THR A 11 8.61 -9.62 10.88
N ILE A 12 8.06 -10.19 11.94
CA ILE A 12 8.13 -9.62 13.31
C ILE A 12 9.58 -9.35 13.72
N ALA A 13 10.49 -10.28 13.39
CA ALA A 13 11.91 -10.17 13.71
C ALA A 13 12.55 -8.95 13.00
N GLU A 14 12.18 -8.69 11.75
CA GLU A 14 12.69 -7.54 10.99
C GLU A 14 12.16 -6.21 11.54
N TYR A 15 10.87 -6.12 11.90
CA TYR A 15 10.33 -4.94 12.57
C TYR A 15 11.08 -4.63 13.87
N ARG A 16 11.34 -5.64 14.69
CA ARG A 16 12.07 -5.49 15.96
C ARG A 16 13.51 -5.05 15.76
N LYS A 17 14.14 -5.50 14.70
CA LYS A 17 15.56 -5.23 14.44
C LYS A 17 15.79 -3.94 13.63
N LYS A 18 14.91 -3.64 12.66
CA LYS A 18 15.17 -2.62 11.63
C LYS A 18 14.26 -1.40 11.74
N PHE A 19 13.01 -1.54 12.19
CA PHE A 19 12.02 -0.47 12.19
C PHE A 19 11.88 0.22 13.56
N TRP A 20 11.53 -0.53 14.60
CA TRP A 20 11.29 0.03 15.92
C TRP A 20 12.49 0.76 16.52
N PRO A 21 13.72 0.24 16.43
CA PRO A 21 14.89 0.96 16.95
C PRO A 21 15.15 2.30 16.26
N VAL A 22 14.73 2.46 15.00
CA VAL A 22 14.93 3.69 14.23
C VAL A 22 13.83 4.72 14.51
N TYR A 23 12.56 4.32 14.41
CA TYR A 23 11.43 5.26 14.43
C TYR A 23 10.71 5.35 15.78
N ASN A 24 10.96 4.42 16.69
CA ASN A 24 10.34 4.37 18.01
C ASN A 24 11.35 4.08 19.13
N ALA A 25 12.57 4.56 18.99
CA ALA A 25 13.60 4.47 20.04
C ALA A 25 13.12 5.13 21.33
N ASP A 26 13.64 4.68 22.48
CA ASP A 26 13.28 5.28 23.77
C ASP A 26 13.77 6.71 23.92
N THR A 27 14.95 6.99 23.38
CA THR A 27 15.57 8.31 23.34
C THR A 27 16.22 8.54 21.98
N ALA A 28 16.35 9.80 21.57
CA ALA A 28 17.09 10.14 20.36
C ALA A 28 18.58 9.77 20.53
N ASN A 29 19.13 9.09 19.53
CA ASN A 29 20.53 8.68 19.46
C ASN A 29 20.99 8.63 17.98
N GLU A 30 22.22 8.19 17.73
CA GLU A 30 22.77 8.12 16.37
C GLU A 30 22.02 7.15 15.41
N ASN A 31 21.30 6.18 15.96
CA ASN A 31 20.62 5.13 15.18
C ASN A 31 19.11 5.31 15.10
N GLY A 32 18.50 6.17 15.92
CA GLY A 32 17.06 6.35 15.93
C GLY A 32 16.54 7.43 16.86
N ALA A 33 15.22 7.67 16.77
CA ALA A 33 14.54 8.67 17.57
C ALA A 33 13.08 8.24 17.89
N PRO A 34 12.45 8.79 18.93
CA PRO A 34 11.07 8.48 19.31
C PRO A 34 10.04 9.23 18.44
N ILE A 35 10.21 9.20 17.12
CA ILE A 35 9.41 9.99 16.16
C ILE A 35 7.94 9.55 16.21
N MET A 36 7.67 8.24 16.27
CA MET A 36 6.31 7.70 16.28
C MET A 36 5.51 8.05 17.54
N ARG A 37 6.15 8.58 18.57
CA ARG A 37 5.47 9.04 19.80
C ARG A 37 4.84 10.42 19.66
N SER A 38 5.21 11.18 18.63
CA SER A 38 4.75 12.54 18.41
C SER A 38 4.27 12.83 17.00
N VAL A 39 4.60 11.96 16.03
CA VAL A 39 4.21 12.10 14.62
C VAL A 39 3.34 10.91 14.24
N PRO A 40 2.12 11.12 13.71
CA PRO A 40 1.31 10.05 13.17
C PRO A 40 2.03 9.34 12.02
N PHE A 41 2.11 8.02 12.10
CA PHE A 41 2.64 7.18 11.04
C PHE A 41 1.50 6.34 10.47
N LEU A 42 1.34 6.41 9.15
CA LEU A 42 0.46 5.53 8.39
C LEU A 42 1.28 4.95 7.23
N ALA A 43 1.01 3.72 6.88
CA ALA A 43 1.79 2.99 5.91
C ALA A 43 0.92 2.37 4.83
N ALA A 44 1.28 2.54 3.57
CA ALA A 44 0.87 1.63 2.53
C ALA A 44 1.58 0.28 2.73
N VAL A 45 1.00 -0.79 2.25
CA VAL A 45 1.65 -2.09 2.16
C VAL A 45 2.56 -2.11 0.92
N GLY A 46 3.70 -2.79 0.99
CA GLY A 46 4.57 -3.07 -0.14
C GLY A 46 4.81 -4.57 -0.28
N ASN A 47 5.45 -4.98 -1.38
CA ASN A 47 5.65 -6.40 -1.67
C ASN A 47 6.47 -7.12 -0.60
N HIS A 48 7.47 -6.49 -0.01
CA HIS A 48 8.23 -7.08 1.10
C HIS A 48 7.40 -7.23 2.38
N ASP A 49 6.35 -6.44 2.56
CA ASP A 49 5.43 -6.56 3.69
C ASP A 49 4.40 -7.70 3.50
N ALA A 50 4.06 -8.07 2.25
CA ALA A 50 2.91 -8.92 1.93
C ALA A 50 3.20 -10.18 1.11
N ASP A 51 4.36 -10.33 0.46
CA ASP A 51 4.64 -11.47 -0.42
C ASP A 51 4.98 -12.77 0.31
N SER A 52 5.50 -12.69 1.53
CA SER A 52 5.83 -13.87 2.35
C SER A 52 4.59 -14.46 3.02
N ARG A 53 3.74 -15.12 2.21
CA ARG A 53 2.43 -15.64 2.62
C ARG A 53 2.39 -17.13 2.93
N ASP A 54 3.55 -17.79 2.99
CA ASP A 54 3.66 -19.21 3.37
C ASP A 54 3.98 -19.32 4.86
N SER A 55 2.94 -19.52 5.67
CA SER A 55 3.04 -19.57 7.11
C SER A 55 3.84 -20.77 7.67
N ASP A 56 4.14 -21.75 6.83
CA ASP A 56 5.03 -22.86 7.22
C ASP A 56 6.49 -22.51 7.02
N LYS A 57 6.80 -21.65 6.05
CA LYS A 57 8.15 -21.18 5.78
C LYS A 57 8.53 -19.92 6.54
N THR A 58 7.58 -18.99 6.66
CA THR A 58 7.76 -17.69 7.31
C THR A 58 6.63 -17.39 8.28
N PRO A 59 6.57 -18.10 9.42
CA PRO A 59 5.43 -18.05 10.36
C PRO A 59 5.24 -16.71 11.04
N ASP A 60 6.26 -15.85 11.06
CA ASP A 60 6.24 -14.50 11.63
C ASP A 60 6.21 -13.38 10.57
N ALA A 61 5.98 -13.74 9.30
CA ALA A 61 5.74 -12.76 8.23
C ALA A 61 4.36 -12.12 8.34
N LEU A 62 4.05 -11.20 7.42
CA LEU A 62 2.83 -10.41 7.43
C LEU A 62 2.66 -9.59 8.73
N ALA A 63 3.77 -9.22 9.35
CA ALA A 63 3.77 -8.46 10.60
C ALA A 63 3.14 -7.06 10.44
N TYR A 64 3.00 -6.57 9.21
CA TYR A 64 2.21 -5.39 8.87
C TYR A 64 0.83 -5.44 9.52
N TYR A 65 0.09 -6.53 9.37
CA TYR A 65 -1.26 -6.68 9.91
C TYR A 65 -1.34 -6.79 11.44
N MET A 66 -0.22 -7.03 12.09
CA MET A 66 -0.14 -7.16 13.55
C MET A 66 0.38 -5.89 14.22
N TYR A 67 1.24 -5.14 13.54
CA TYR A 67 1.89 -3.97 14.12
C TYR A 67 1.24 -2.64 13.78
N TRP A 68 0.50 -2.57 12.70
CA TRP A 68 -0.18 -1.34 12.32
C TRP A 68 -1.65 -1.33 12.76
N ALA A 69 -2.13 -0.14 13.14
CA ALA A 69 -3.53 0.11 13.48
C ALA A 69 -4.02 1.25 12.60
N GLN A 70 -4.56 0.90 11.45
CA GLN A 70 -5.01 1.83 10.43
C GLN A 70 -6.53 1.73 10.24
N PRO A 71 -7.17 2.71 9.57
CA PRO A 71 -8.60 2.63 9.27
C PRO A 71 -8.96 1.33 8.53
N LEU A 72 -10.16 0.83 8.80
CA LEU A 72 -10.71 -0.38 8.17
C LEU A 72 -11.94 -0.04 7.31
N ASN A 73 -11.91 1.12 6.65
CA ASN A 73 -13.01 1.65 5.85
C ASN A 73 -12.92 1.33 4.35
N GLY A 74 -11.88 0.60 3.96
CA GLY A 74 -11.72 0.10 2.59
C GLY A 74 -12.61 -1.07 2.25
N PRO A 75 -12.57 -1.54 0.99
CA PRO A 75 -13.36 -2.68 0.54
C PRO A 75 -12.95 -3.96 1.27
N VAL A 76 -13.89 -4.90 1.36
CA VAL A 76 -13.70 -6.20 2.01
C VAL A 76 -13.60 -7.27 0.92
N GLY A 77 -12.43 -7.90 0.81
CA GLY A 77 -12.23 -9.03 -0.11
C GLY A 77 -12.30 -10.38 0.61
N ALA A 78 -12.64 -11.40 -0.14
CA ALA A 78 -12.45 -12.78 0.30
C ALA A 78 -11.04 -13.27 -0.09
N GLU A 79 -10.48 -14.19 0.69
CA GLU A 79 -9.18 -14.80 0.37
C GLU A 79 -9.20 -15.44 -1.03
N GLY A 80 -8.17 -15.15 -1.82
CA GLY A 80 -8.08 -15.59 -3.22
C GLY A 80 -8.93 -14.78 -4.19
N GLY A 81 -9.62 -13.75 -3.73
CA GLY A 81 -10.36 -12.81 -4.57
C GLY A 81 -9.46 -11.67 -5.12
N ALA A 82 -10.11 -10.62 -5.63
CA ALA A 82 -9.43 -9.52 -6.31
C ALA A 82 -8.49 -8.68 -5.41
N ILE A 83 -8.66 -8.74 -4.10
CA ILE A 83 -7.95 -7.86 -3.15
C ILE A 83 -7.04 -8.66 -2.23
N VAL A 84 -7.44 -9.87 -1.87
CA VAL A 84 -6.83 -10.65 -0.80
C VAL A 84 -6.09 -11.85 -1.35
N PRO A 85 -4.78 -11.92 -1.17
CA PRO A 85 -4.00 -13.07 -1.62
C PRO A 85 -4.30 -14.33 -0.80
N ILE A 86 -4.07 -15.49 -1.41
CA ILE A 86 -4.21 -16.77 -0.71
C ILE A 86 -3.06 -16.93 0.29
N LEU A 87 -3.41 -17.26 1.54
CA LEU A 87 -2.45 -17.72 2.54
C LEU A 87 -2.10 -19.19 2.28
N LYS A 88 -0.80 -19.49 2.32
CA LYS A 88 -0.26 -20.85 2.19
C LYS A 88 0.19 -21.37 3.55
N GLY A 89 0.30 -22.70 3.65
CA GLY A 89 0.73 -23.38 4.88
C GLY A 89 -0.37 -24.24 5.47
N ASN A 90 -0.06 -24.88 6.59
CA ASN A 90 -1.03 -25.70 7.32
C ASN A 90 -2.06 -24.82 8.05
N GLU A 91 -3.23 -25.41 8.31
CA GLU A 91 -4.35 -24.68 8.92
C GLU A 91 -4.03 -24.13 10.33
N THR A 92 -3.17 -24.80 11.10
CA THR A 92 -2.80 -24.33 12.45
C THR A 92 -2.05 -23.00 12.36
N ASN A 93 -1.08 -22.89 11.46
CA ASN A 93 -0.27 -21.68 11.28
C ASN A 93 -1.09 -20.54 10.65
N LYS A 94 -1.91 -20.86 9.64
CA LYS A 94 -2.84 -19.87 9.04
C LYS A 94 -3.81 -19.31 10.07
N ASN A 95 -4.41 -20.17 10.88
CA ASN A 95 -5.31 -19.76 11.96
C ASN A 95 -4.61 -18.95 13.05
N ALA A 96 -3.37 -19.29 13.39
CA ALA A 96 -2.59 -18.49 14.34
C ALA A 96 -2.37 -17.06 13.83
N PHE A 97 -2.00 -16.91 12.57
CA PHE A 97 -1.86 -15.59 11.94
C PHE A 97 -3.20 -14.83 11.89
N THR A 98 -4.26 -15.43 11.35
CA THR A 98 -5.56 -14.74 11.19
C THR A 98 -6.17 -14.35 12.54
N ASN A 99 -5.98 -15.15 13.59
CA ASN A 99 -6.39 -14.80 14.94
C ASN A 99 -5.58 -13.62 15.50
N ALA A 100 -4.27 -13.57 15.25
CA ALA A 100 -3.40 -12.48 15.72
C ALA A 100 -3.70 -11.17 14.97
N ALA A 101 -3.86 -11.23 13.65
CA ALA A 101 -4.18 -10.07 12.82
C ALA A 101 -5.62 -9.58 13.01
N GLY A 102 -6.53 -10.50 13.36
CA GLY A 102 -7.93 -10.18 13.62
C GLY A 102 -8.60 -9.46 12.44
N LYS A 103 -9.29 -8.36 12.72
CA LYS A 103 -9.98 -7.57 11.68
C LYS A 103 -9.05 -6.79 10.75
N ALA A 104 -7.78 -6.64 11.09
CA ALA A 104 -6.82 -5.95 10.24
C ALA A 104 -6.58 -6.73 8.94
N TYR A 105 -6.48 -8.06 9.03
CA TYR A 105 -6.42 -8.91 7.84
C TYR A 105 -7.85 -9.32 7.41
N PRO A 106 -8.21 -9.14 6.15
CA PRO A 106 -7.44 -8.58 5.02
C PRO A 106 -7.68 -7.08 4.73
N ARG A 107 -8.30 -6.35 5.64
CA ARG A 107 -8.94 -5.04 5.35
C ARG A 107 -8.01 -3.83 5.39
N MET A 108 -6.85 -3.96 6.02
CA MET A 108 -6.04 -2.79 6.42
C MET A 108 -5.13 -2.25 5.31
N THR A 109 -5.19 -2.80 4.10
CA THR A 109 -4.29 -2.38 3.01
C THR A 109 -4.88 -1.30 2.09
N ASN A 110 -6.22 -1.20 2.06
CA ASN A 110 -6.91 -0.14 1.35
C ASN A 110 -7.77 0.65 2.34
N PHE A 111 -7.47 1.92 2.54
CA PHE A 111 -8.17 2.76 3.50
C PHE A 111 -8.00 4.24 3.18
N SER A 112 -8.81 5.08 3.82
CA SER A 112 -8.65 6.53 3.75
C SER A 112 -8.88 7.19 5.10
N TYR A 113 -8.38 8.42 5.24
CA TYR A 113 -8.64 9.25 6.40
C TYR A 113 -8.45 10.73 6.08
N ASN A 114 -9.02 11.58 6.95
CA ASN A 114 -8.84 13.02 6.88
C ASN A 114 -7.89 13.50 7.99
N TYR A 115 -6.97 14.37 7.64
CA TYR A 115 -6.10 15.03 8.61
C TYR A 115 -5.98 16.51 8.27
N GLY A 116 -6.46 17.36 9.15
CA GLY A 116 -6.56 18.79 8.90
C GLY A 116 -7.43 19.08 7.68
N ASN A 117 -6.86 19.73 6.69
CA ASN A 117 -7.50 20.09 5.42
C ASN A 117 -7.17 19.16 4.27
N ALA A 118 -6.56 18.00 4.57
CA ALA A 118 -6.14 17.01 3.59
C ALA A 118 -6.91 15.71 3.72
N HIS A 119 -7.23 15.11 2.59
CA HIS A 119 -7.72 13.75 2.47
C HIS A 119 -6.61 12.84 1.95
N TRP A 120 -6.47 11.68 2.55
CA TRP A 120 -5.44 10.70 2.24
C TRP A 120 -6.08 9.35 1.93
N THR A 121 -5.80 8.82 0.75
CA THR A 121 -6.24 7.50 0.30
C THR A 121 -5.02 6.59 0.17
N PHE A 122 -5.01 5.49 0.90
CA PHE A 122 -3.96 4.46 0.86
C PHE A 122 -4.47 3.26 0.09
N LEU A 123 -3.65 2.75 -0.84
CA LEU A 123 -4.02 1.67 -1.73
C LEU A 123 -2.97 0.57 -1.70
N ASP A 124 -3.43 -0.67 -1.80
CA ASP A 124 -2.61 -1.84 -2.01
C ASP A 124 -2.28 -1.97 -3.49
N ALA A 125 -1.04 -1.70 -3.85
CA ALA A 125 -0.57 -1.75 -5.23
C ALA A 125 0.19 -3.04 -5.57
N ASP A 126 0.14 -4.04 -4.69
CA ASP A 126 0.82 -5.31 -4.95
C ASP A 126 0.21 -6.06 -6.12
N THR A 127 1.03 -6.87 -6.78
CA THR A 127 0.66 -7.53 -8.04
C THR A 127 -0.45 -8.57 -7.92
N TYR A 128 -0.81 -8.97 -6.71
CA TYR A 128 -1.95 -9.85 -6.46
C TYR A 128 -3.30 -9.11 -6.47
N VAL A 129 -3.31 -7.78 -6.41
CA VAL A 129 -4.54 -6.99 -6.43
C VAL A 129 -5.00 -6.78 -7.87
N ASP A 130 -6.22 -7.16 -8.14
CA ASP A 130 -6.84 -6.93 -9.45
C ASP A 130 -7.53 -5.57 -9.52
N TRP A 131 -6.80 -4.57 -9.98
CA TRP A 131 -7.31 -3.21 -10.16
C TRP A 131 -8.30 -3.06 -11.33
N THR A 132 -8.63 -4.11 -12.06
CA THR A 132 -9.77 -4.13 -12.98
C THR A 132 -11.08 -4.40 -12.26
N ASN A 133 -11.04 -4.84 -11.00
CA ASN A 133 -12.21 -5.10 -10.19
C ASN A 133 -13.01 -3.83 -9.93
N LYS A 134 -14.30 -3.87 -10.30
CA LYS A 134 -15.18 -2.71 -10.23
C LYS A 134 -15.46 -2.24 -8.81
N GLU A 135 -15.61 -3.16 -7.86
CA GLU A 135 -15.88 -2.80 -6.46
C GLU A 135 -14.73 -1.97 -5.89
N LEU A 136 -13.49 -2.36 -6.22
CA LEU A 136 -12.29 -1.69 -5.78
C LEU A 136 -12.16 -0.28 -6.40
N THR A 137 -12.35 -0.17 -7.70
CA THR A 137 -12.28 1.12 -8.41
C THR A 137 -13.45 2.06 -8.06
N ASP A 138 -14.64 1.51 -7.85
CA ASP A 138 -15.79 2.28 -7.36
C ASP A 138 -15.52 2.82 -5.94
N TRP A 139 -14.92 2.02 -5.06
CA TRP A 139 -14.56 2.48 -3.73
C TRP A 139 -13.61 3.69 -3.79
N VAL A 140 -12.54 3.63 -4.58
CA VAL A 140 -11.61 4.76 -4.75
C VAL A 140 -12.32 5.99 -5.29
N SER A 141 -13.16 5.81 -6.33
CA SER A 141 -13.92 6.90 -6.92
C SER A 141 -14.88 7.57 -5.92
N ASN A 142 -15.57 6.77 -5.12
CA ASN A 142 -16.51 7.26 -4.11
C ASN A 142 -15.80 7.92 -2.93
N ASP A 143 -14.67 7.37 -2.50
CA ASP A 143 -13.84 7.92 -1.43
C ASP A 143 -13.38 9.34 -1.79
N LEU A 144 -12.75 9.52 -2.96
CA LEU A 144 -12.32 10.82 -3.45
C LEU A 144 -13.51 11.79 -3.66
N ALA A 145 -14.64 11.30 -4.18
CA ALA A 145 -15.83 12.14 -4.36
C ALA A 145 -16.45 12.59 -3.03
N SER A 146 -16.36 11.79 -1.98
CA SER A 146 -16.87 12.10 -0.64
C SER A 146 -16.02 13.17 0.07
N SER A 147 -14.76 13.27 -0.28
CA SER A 147 -13.78 14.18 0.34
C SER A 147 -13.65 15.55 -0.35
N LYS A 148 -14.59 15.92 -1.21
CA LYS A 148 -14.57 17.15 -2.04
C LYS A 148 -14.37 18.46 -1.27
N ASN A 149 -14.54 18.47 0.05
CA ASN A 149 -14.32 19.63 0.91
C ASN A 149 -12.86 19.70 1.43
N ALA A 150 -12.07 18.67 1.25
CA ALA A 150 -10.64 18.74 1.53
C ALA A 150 -9.97 19.68 0.52
N ILE A 151 -8.97 20.43 0.99
CA ILE A 151 -8.18 21.30 0.11
C ILE A 151 -7.16 20.48 -0.67
N TRP A 152 -6.62 19.46 -0.03
CA TRP A 152 -5.59 18.59 -0.61
C TRP A 152 -6.07 17.14 -0.67
N HIS A 153 -5.83 16.49 -1.80
CA HIS A 153 -6.09 15.06 -2.00
C HIS A 153 -4.78 14.35 -2.31
N PHE A 154 -4.38 13.45 -1.40
CA PHE A 154 -3.17 12.66 -1.52
C PHE A 154 -3.52 11.19 -1.67
N VAL A 155 -2.82 10.51 -2.57
CA VAL A 155 -2.91 9.06 -2.73
C VAL A 155 -1.54 8.45 -2.44
N VAL A 156 -1.52 7.35 -1.72
CA VAL A 156 -0.30 6.66 -1.30
C VAL A 156 -0.41 5.19 -1.64
N PHE A 157 0.57 4.66 -2.36
CA PHE A 157 0.70 3.23 -2.64
C PHE A 157 2.15 2.89 -2.98
N HIS A 158 2.47 1.59 -3.01
CA HIS A 158 3.86 1.17 -3.16
C HIS A 158 4.35 1.16 -4.61
N HIS A 159 3.77 0.33 -5.49
CA HIS A 159 4.22 0.17 -6.87
C HIS A 159 3.83 1.37 -7.74
N PRO A 160 4.79 2.14 -8.29
CA PRO A 160 4.46 3.35 -9.05
C PRO A 160 3.77 3.03 -10.38
N GLY A 161 2.71 3.75 -10.70
CA GLY A 161 2.09 3.69 -12.03
C GLY A 161 2.97 4.32 -13.12
N PHE A 162 3.79 5.29 -12.74
CA PHE A 162 4.70 6.01 -13.64
C PHE A 162 6.08 6.09 -13.01
N ASN A 163 7.09 5.60 -13.72
CA ASN A 163 8.48 5.72 -13.35
C ASN A 163 9.38 5.76 -14.60
N SER A 164 10.58 6.28 -14.46
CA SER A 164 11.58 6.35 -15.53
C SER A 164 12.72 5.33 -15.36
N SER A 165 12.62 4.44 -14.36
CA SER A 165 13.58 3.35 -14.16
C SER A 165 13.34 2.22 -15.14
N VAL A 166 14.40 1.47 -15.43
CA VAL A 166 14.29 0.19 -16.14
C VAL A 166 13.88 -0.95 -15.20
N GLU A 167 14.14 -0.80 -13.90
CA GLU A 167 13.71 -1.75 -12.88
C GLU A 167 12.22 -1.59 -12.62
N HIS A 168 11.52 -2.71 -12.54
CA HIS A 168 10.07 -2.78 -12.27
C HIS A 168 9.19 -1.99 -13.26
N PHE A 169 9.72 -1.70 -14.46
CA PHE A 169 9.01 -0.89 -15.45
C PHE A 169 7.70 -1.53 -15.93
N GLU A 170 7.62 -2.85 -15.94
CA GLU A 170 6.43 -3.61 -16.33
C GLU A 170 5.33 -3.63 -15.25
N GLN A 171 5.63 -3.22 -14.02
CA GLN A 171 4.69 -3.23 -12.89
C GLN A 171 3.94 -1.90 -12.80
N GLN A 172 3.14 -1.58 -13.82
CA GLN A 172 2.49 -0.27 -13.95
C GLN A 172 0.96 -0.33 -13.83
N GLN A 173 0.42 -1.37 -13.18
CA GLN A 173 -1.02 -1.58 -13.04
C GLN A 173 -1.76 -0.40 -12.42
N MET A 174 -1.11 0.40 -11.59
CA MET A 174 -1.72 1.57 -10.95
C MET A 174 -2.07 2.70 -11.93
N ARG A 175 -1.61 2.63 -13.17
CA ARG A 175 -2.07 3.54 -14.26
C ARG A 175 -3.57 3.43 -14.53
N LEU A 176 -4.17 2.28 -14.26
CA LEU A 176 -5.62 2.08 -14.37
C LEU A 176 -6.42 3.10 -13.56
N LEU A 177 -5.86 3.58 -12.46
CA LEU A 177 -6.51 4.54 -11.57
C LEU A 177 -6.29 6.00 -11.99
N ALA A 178 -5.41 6.29 -12.95
CA ALA A 178 -5.11 7.65 -13.33
C ALA A 178 -6.37 8.47 -13.72
N PRO A 179 -7.33 7.96 -14.52
CA PRO A 179 -8.57 8.69 -14.80
C PRO A 179 -9.43 8.95 -13.55
N ILE A 180 -9.38 8.05 -12.56
CA ILE A 180 -10.10 8.21 -11.29
C ILE A 180 -9.43 9.29 -10.45
N PHE A 181 -8.10 9.31 -10.39
CA PHE A 181 -7.33 10.32 -9.69
C PHE A 181 -7.53 11.72 -10.29
N GLU A 182 -7.53 11.85 -11.62
CA GLU A 182 -7.82 13.12 -12.30
C GLU A 182 -9.24 13.62 -11.97
N LYS A 183 -10.23 12.75 -12.11
CA LYS A 183 -11.63 13.08 -11.78
C LYS A 183 -11.79 13.45 -10.30
N GLY A 184 -11.07 12.75 -9.43
CA GLY A 184 -11.05 12.96 -7.98
C GLY A 184 -10.19 14.16 -7.54
N LYS A 185 -9.53 14.87 -8.50
CA LYS A 185 -8.64 16.00 -8.24
C LYS A 185 -7.53 15.69 -7.27
N VAL A 186 -6.88 14.54 -7.45
CA VAL A 186 -5.71 14.16 -6.66
C VAL A 186 -4.56 15.12 -6.98
N ASP A 187 -4.00 15.74 -5.94
CA ASP A 187 -2.91 16.70 -6.08
C ASP A 187 -1.55 16.03 -6.19
N VAL A 188 -1.32 15.00 -5.37
CA VAL A 188 -0.04 14.27 -5.32
C VAL A 188 -0.27 12.79 -5.08
N VAL A 189 0.44 11.96 -5.83
CA VAL A 189 0.58 10.52 -5.59
C VAL A 189 1.99 10.25 -5.04
N PHE A 190 2.05 9.59 -3.88
CA PHE A 190 3.30 9.12 -3.27
C PHE A 190 3.45 7.64 -3.46
N ASN A 191 4.60 7.20 -3.95
CA ASN A 191 4.91 5.79 -4.12
C ASN A 191 6.37 5.46 -3.79
N GLY A 192 6.72 4.19 -3.81
CA GLY A 192 8.02 3.63 -3.47
C GLY A 192 8.50 2.64 -4.52
N HIS A 193 8.92 1.44 -4.09
CA HIS A 193 9.30 0.27 -4.87
C HIS A 193 10.55 0.47 -5.75
N VAL A 194 10.61 1.52 -6.51
CA VAL A 194 11.78 1.89 -7.31
C VAL A 194 12.71 2.72 -6.43
N HIS A 195 13.86 2.17 -6.07
CA HIS A 195 14.76 2.71 -5.06
C HIS A 195 15.52 3.96 -5.52
N ASN A 196 14.77 4.98 -5.94
CA ASN A 196 15.31 6.28 -6.33
C ASN A 196 14.31 7.40 -6.01
N TYR A 197 14.77 8.64 -6.09
CA TYR A 197 13.90 9.80 -6.01
C TYR A 197 13.50 10.24 -7.41
N GLN A 198 12.19 10.25 -7.67
CA GLN A 198 11.60 10.78 -8.89
C GLN A 198 10.46 11.75 -8.53
N ARG A 199 10.38 12.85 -9.23
CA ARG A 199 9.27 13.79 -9.17
C ARG A 199 8.89 14.22 -10.59
N SER A 200 7.68 13.92 -11.01
CA SER A 200 7.15 14.40 -12.29
C SER A 200 6.76 15.86 -12.24
N PHE A 201 6.62 16.47 -13.39
CA PHE A 201 5.77 17.65 -13.55
C PHE A 201 4.31 17.26 -13.33
N PRO A 202 3.39 18.24 -13.11
CA PRO A 202 1.96 17.96 -13.16
C PRO A 202 1.61 17.27 -14.49
N MET A 203 0.87 16.17 -14.39
CA MET A 203 0.55 15.32 -15.53
C MET A 203 -0.96 15.21 -15.72
N THR A 204 -1.37 15.02 -16.96
CA THR A 204 -2.65 14.42 -17.33
C THR A 204 -2.37 13.09 -18.02
N PHE A 205 -3.24 12.10 -17.80
CA PHE A 205 -3.05 10.79 -18.37
C PHE A 205 -3.80 10.64 -19.70
N ALA A 206 -3.07 10.46 -20.79
CA ALA A 206 -3.62 10.31 -22.14
C ALA A 206 -2.95 9.10 -22.80
N PRO A 207 -3.43 7.88 -22.56
CA PRO A 207 -2.82 6.67 -23.12
C PRO A 207 -2.97 6.63 -24.64
N VAL A 208 -1.91 6.23 -25.33
CA VAL A 208 -1.92 6.08 -26.80
C VAL A 208 -2.80 4.90 -27.22
N LYS A 209 -2.85 3.85 -26.39
CA LYS A 209 -3.68 2.65 -26.57
C LYS A 209 -4.33 2.28 -25.25
N GLN A 210 -5.65 2.18 -25.21
CA GLN A 210 -6.39 1.87 -23.98
C GLN A 210 -6.21 0.43 -23.48
N ASP A 211 -6.00 -0.53 -24.37
CA ASP A 211 -5.77 -1.93 -24.06
C ASP A 211 -4.41 -2.20 -23.38
N VAL A 212 -3.45 -1.32 -23.54
CA VAL A 212 -2.13 -1.42 -22.90
C VAL A 212 -2.14 -0.97 -21.43
N LEU A 213 -3.15 -0.24 -21.01
CA LEU A 213 -3.33 0.17 -19.61
C LEU A 213 -3.36 -0.99 -18.63
N LEU A 214 -3.90 -2.12 -19.06
CA LEU A 214 -4.15 -3.30 -18.22
C LEU A 214 -2.89 -4.14 -17.99
N MET A 215 -1.90 -4.01 -18.85
CA MET A 215 -0.77 -4.95 -18.88
C MET A 215 0.51 -4.39 -18.28
N GLY A 216 0.51 -3.12 -17.85
CA GLY A 216 1.75 -2.45 -17.43
C GLY A 216 2.82 -2.73 -18.48
N GLY A 217 2.99 -1.94 -19.45
CA GLY A 217 3.86 -2.34 -20.54
C GLY A 217 4.73 -1.24 -21.08
N LYS A 218 5.69 -1.65 -21.89
CA LYS A 218 6.63 -0.77 -22.59
C LYS A 218 5.96 0.29 -23.46
N ASP A 219 4.67 0.11 -23.77
CA ASP A 219 3.90 0.93 -24.71
C ASP A 219 2.79 1.74 -24.02
N GLY A 220 2.75 1.73 -22.67
CA GLY A 220 1.76 2.48 -21.86
C GLY A 220 2.07 3.95 -21.70
#